data_4277afba77ecd7da0fd18d20ccfcb5db
#
_entry.id   4277afba77ecd7da0fd18d20ccfcb5db
#
_cell.length_a   1.000
_cell.length_b   1.000
_cell.length_c   1.000
_cell.angle_alpha   90.00
_cell.angle_beta   90.00
_cell.angle_gamma   90.00
#
_symmetry.space_group_name_H-M   'P 1'
#
loop_
_entity.id
_entity.type
_entity.pdbx_description
1 polymer ?
#
loop_
_entity_poly.entity_id
_entity_poly.type
_entity_poly.pdbx_seq_one_letter_code
_entity_poly.pdbx_strand_id
1 'polypeptide(L)'
;MVYYCSSNDVGSRLGLNNAQRTQAASKLILALRRATIDIDQEFRDYGRTTPSREIGETTLNGIVEAGATSVLLTSGTSFANAGNGNIDGDSFAWTGKSTHTLSGVTGISVDHASGVAVQEGEFAHVLREICADLAAAYYMEDEGGTINSEKAGAMLRDRGTVNLKRLAHLGSVD
;
A
#
# COMPACT_ATOMS: atom_id res chain seq x y z
N MET A 1 -2.27 -15.93 3.68
CA MET A 1 -1.09 -15.04 3.72
C MET A 1 -1.56 -13.68 3.25
N VAL A 2 -1.30 -12.64 4.00
CA VAL A 2 -1.64 -11.24 3.64
C VAL A 2 -0.47 -10.64 2.89
N TYR A 3 -0.72 -9.82 1.87
CA TYR A 3 0.28 -9.17 1.02
C TYR A 3 0.18 -7.64 1.17
N TYR A 4 1.21 -6.91 0.76
CA TYR A 4 1.19 -5.44 0.79
C TYR A 4 0.30 -4.80 -0.29
N CYS A 5 -0.08 -5.54 -1.34
CA CYS A 5 -1.06 -5.11 -2.33
C CYS A 5 -1.97 -6.28 -2.76
N SER A 6 -3.01 -5.98 -3.51
CA SER A 6 -3.96 -6.97 -4.00
C SER A 6 -3.61 -7.47 -5.42
N SER A 7 -4.20 -8.59 -5.83
CA SER A 7 -4.12 -9.06 -7.22
C SER A 7 -4.78 -8.07 -8.21
N ASN A 8 -5.74 -7.26 -7.74
CA ASN A 8 -6.35 -6.21 -8.55
C ASN A 8 -5.37 -5.06 -8.82
N ASP A 9 -4.53 -4.69 -7.83
CA ASP A 9 -3.51 -3.66 -8.01
C ASP A 9 -2.50 -4.10 -9.08
N VAL A 10 -2.01 -5.34 -8.97
CA VAL A 10 -1.09 -5.93 -9.96
C VAL A 10 -1.75 -6.03 -11.33
N GLY A 11 -2.98 -6.54 -11.40
CA GLY A 11 -3.74 -6.65 -12.65
C GLY A 11 -3.98 -5.29 -13.32
N SER A 12 -4.21 -4.23 -12.54
CA SER A 12 -4.33 -2.86 -13.05
C SER A 12 -3.01 -2.35 -13.61
N ARG A 13 -1.90 -2.63 -12.94
CA ARG A 13 -0.55 -2.28 -13.40
C ARG A 13 -0.18 -2.97 -14.73
N LEU A 14 -0.65 -4.19 -14.92
CA LEU A 14 -0.46 -4.99 -16.13
C LEU A 14 -1.48 -4.70 -17.24
N GLY A 15 -2.49 -3.86 -16.98
CA GLY A 15 -3.58 -3.59 -17.91
C GLY A 15 -4.53 -4.79 -18.15
N LEU A 16 -4.58 -5.76 -17.22
CA LEU A 16 -5.42 -6.94 -17.36
C LEU A 16 -6.89 -6.61 -17.09
N ASN A 17 -7.80 -7.10 -17.94
CA ASN A 17 -9.22 -7.09 -17.66
C ASN A 17 -9.61 -8.19 -16.64
N ASN A 18 -10.86 -8.19 -16.16
CA ASN A 18 -11.32 -9.11 -15.12
C ASN A 18 -11.20 -10.60 -15.53
N ALA A 19 -11.48 -10.95 -16.78
CA ALA A 19 -11.36 -12.33 -17.26
C ALA A 19 -9.89 -12.79 -17.26
N GLN A 20 -8.98 -11.93 -17.74
CA GLN A 20 -7.54 -12.19 -17.71
C GLN A 20 -7.00 -12.32 -16.28
N ARG A 21 -7.45 -11.48 -15.34
CA ARG A 21 -7.09 -11.58 -13.91
C ARG A 21 -7.51 -12.90 -13.30
N THR A 22 -8.74 -13.35 -13.60
CA THR A 22 -9.24 -14.62 -13.13
C THR A 22 -8.39 -15.79 -13.67
N GLN A 23 -8.07 -15.77 -14.95
CA GLN A 23 -7.24 -16.77 -15.60
C GLN A 23 -5.80 -16.78 -15.06
N ALA A 24 -5.25 -15.63 -14.73
CA ALA A 24 -3.89 -15.44 -14.21
C ALA A 24 -3.80 -15.54 -12.68
N ALA A 25 -4.88 -15.81 -11.96
CA ALA A 25 -4.97 -15.68 -10.50
C ALA A 25 -3.83 -16.38 -9.74
N SER A 26 -3.50 -17.62 -10.09
CA SER A 26 -2.43 -18.38 -9.41
C SER A 26 -1.05 -17.75 -9.62
N LYS A 27 -0.77 -17.24 -10.81
CA LYS A 27 0.50 -16.58 -11.14
C LYS A 27 0.62 -15.21 -10.48
N LEU A 28 -0.49 -14.45 -10.43
CA LEU A 28 -0.55 -13.19 -9.69
C LEU A 28 -0.28 -13.39 -8.20
N ILE A 29 -0.81 -14.46 -7.60
CA ILE A 29 -0.54 -14.80 -6.18
C ILE A 29 0.94 -15.15 -5.96
N LEU A 30 1.57 -15.88 -6.87
CA LEU A 30 3.01 -16.18 -6.77
C LEU A 30 3.86 -14.91 -6.87
N ALA A 31 3.55 -14.04 -7.82
CA ALA A 31 4.22 -12.75 -7.99
C ALA A 31 4.06 -11.84 -6.76
N LEU A 32 2.86 -11.76 -6.18
CA LEU A 32 2.58 -11.06 -4.93
C LEU A 32 3.42 -11.60 -3.76
N ARG A 33 3.53 -12.92 -3.66
CA ARG A 33 4.33 -13.57 -2.62
C ARG A 33 5.81 -13.19 -2.74
N ARG A 34 6.38 -13.22 -3.94
CA ARG A 34 7.78 -12.83 -4.19
C ARG A 34 8.00 -11.37 -3.81
N ALA A 35 7.17 -10.44 -4.32
CA ALA A 35 7.27 -9.02 -4.01
C ALA A 35 7.17 -8.75 -2.49
N THR A 36 6.28 -9.43 -1.79
CA THR A 36 6.13 -9.31 -0.33
C THR A 36 7.39 -9.78 0.41
N ILE A 37 7.99 -10.88 -0.03
CA ILE A 37 9.24 -11.40 0.57
C ILE A 37 10.38 -10.40 0.38
N ASP A 38 10.51 -9.80 -0.79
CA ASP A 38 11.56 -8.82 -1.07
C ASP A 38 11.39 -7.55 -0.22
N ILE A 39 10.15 -7.06 -0.07
CA ILE A 39 9.86 -5.94 0.82
C ILE A 39 10.27 -6.27 2.27
N ASP A 40 9.85 -7.41 2.78
CA ASP A 40 10.21 -7.84 4.13
C ASP A 40 11.72 -7.98 4.32
N GLN A 41 12.42 -8.48 3.31
CA GLN A 41 13.87 -8.68 3.35
C GLN A 41 14.59 -7.34 3.37
N GLU A 42 14.20 -6.40 2.52
CA GLU A 42 14.82 -5.07 2.47
C GLU A 42 14.70 -4.35 3.82
N PHE A 43 13.50 -4.37 4.48
CA PHE A 43 13.35 -3.79 5.81
C PHE A 43 14.25 -4.47 6.85
N ARG A 44 14.37 -5.80 6.82
CA ARG A 44 15.26 -6.54 7.72
C ARG A 44 16.72 -6.23 7.49
N ASP A 45 17.15 -6.08 6.23
CA ASP A 45 18.53 -5.77 5.86
C ASP A 45 18.97 -4.40 6.39
N TYR A 46 18.02 -3.47 6.57
CA TYR A 46 18.23 -2.19 7.25
C TYR A 46 18.00 -2.25 8.77
N GLY A 47 17.84 -3.45 9.35
CA GLY A 47 17.64 -3.63 10.79
C GLY A 47 16.28 -3.13 11.29
N ARG A 48 15.28 -3.03 10.39
CA ARG A 48 13.96 -2.50 10.70
C ARG A 48 12.92 -3.58 10.89
N THR A 49 11.88 -3.25 11.64
CA THR A 49 10.69 -4.08 11.74
C THR A 49 9.97 -4.10 10.40
N THR A 50 9.57 -5.28 9.93
CA THR A 50 8.75 -5.40 8.73
C THR A 50 7.42 -4.67 8.94
N PRO A 51 6.96 -3.86 7.96
CA PRO A 51 5.69 -3.16 8.07
C PRO A 51 4.51 -4.11 8.26
N SER A 52 3.44 -3.63 8.89
CA SER A 52 2.19 -4.40 8.97
C SER A 52 1.64 -4.62 7.56
N ARG A 53 1.21 -5.84 7.29
CA ARG A 53 0.51 -6.22 6.05
C ARG A 53 -1.01 -6.12 6.20
N GLU A 54 -1.50 -6.10 7.43
CA GLU A 54 -2.90 -5.86 7.74
C GLU A 54 -3.10 -4.36 7.79
N ILE A 55 -3.36 -3.79 6.63
CA ILE A 55 -3.64 -2.37 6.46
C ILE A 55 -5.15 -2.21 6.61
N GLY A 56 -5.57 -1.51 7.65
CA GLY A 56 -6.94 -1.03 7.74
C GLY A 56 -7.21 -0.14 6.53
N GLU A 57 -8.22 -0.49 5.73
CA GLU A 57 -8.63 0.31 4.57
C GLU A 57 -10.13 0.55 4.64
N THR A 58 -10.53 1.81 4.44
CA THR A 58 -11.92 2.24 4.43
C THR A 58 -12.03 3.55 3.64
N THR A 59 -13.17 4.22 3.75
CA THR A 59 -13.37 5.56 3.19
C THR A 59 -13.84 6.52 4.28
N LEU A 60 -13.68 7.82 4.03
CA LEU A 60 -14.24 8.87 4.88
C LEU A 60 -15.79 8.83 4.82
N ASN A 61 -16.41 8.91 6.00
CA ASN A 61 -17.86 9.09 6.13
C ASN A 61 -18.15 10.55 6.54
N GLY A 62 -17.89 11.47 5.62
CA GLY A 62 -18.02 12.90 5.82
C GLY A 62 -16.79 13.66 5.33
N ILE A 63 -16.90 14.97 5.27
CA ILE A 63 -15.79 15.88 4.95
C ILE A 63 -14.86 15.95 6.16
N VAL A 64 -13.56 15.97 5.92
CA VAL A 64 -12.53 16.19 6.93
C VAL A 64 -11.77 17.45 6.54
N GLU A 65 -11.80 18.47 7.41
CA GLU A 65 -11.13 19.75 7.18
C GLU A 65 -9.67 19.69 7.65
N ALA A 66 -8.82 20.55 7.09
CA ALA A 66 -7.45 20.72 7.55
C ALA A 66 -7.41 21.07 9.04
N GLY A 67 -6.53 20.41 9.81
CA GLY A 67 -6.44 20.56 11.27
C GLY A 67 -7.52 19.83 12.06
N ALA A 68 -8.33 18.98 11.43
CA ALA A 68 -9.34 18.18 12.13
C ALA A 68 -8.70 17.33 13.23
N THR A 69 -9.36 17.27 14.40
CA THR A 69 -8.94 16.46 15.56
C THR A 69 -9.68 15.13 15.66
N SER A 70 -10.60 14.87 14.75
CA SER A 70 -11.33 13.61 14.62
C SER A 70 -11.62 13.29 13.16
N VAL A 71 -11.65 11.99 12.81
CA VAL A 71 -11.96 11.48 11.47
C VAL A 71 -13.05 10.43 11.60
N LEU A 72 -14.16 10.62 10.88
CA LEU A 72 -15.23 9.66 10.81
C LEU A 72 -15.02 8.74 9.60
N LEU A 73 -14.97 7.44 9.85
CA LEU A 73 -14.77 6.38 8.86
C LEU A 73 -16.08 5.69 8.50
N THR A 74 -16.21 5.19 7.28
CA THR A 74 -17.32 4.31 6.88
C THR A 74 -17.27 2.99 7.67
N SER A 75 -16.06 2.47 7.93
CA SER A 75 -15.83 1.33 8.83
C SER A 75 -14.49 1.50 9.54
N GLY A 76 -14.47 1.45 10.85
CA GLY A 76 -13.26 1.49 11.67
C GLY A 76 -12.80 0.12 12.17
N THR A 77 -13.47 -0.96 11.75
CA THR A 77 -13.27 -2.30 12.34
C THR A 77 -11.84 -2.81 12.20
N SER A 78 -11.20 -2.52 11.05
CA SER A 78 -9.84 -2.96 10.74
C SER A 78 -8.74 -2.04 11.29
N PHE A 79 -9.10 -0.86 11.82
CA PHE A 79 -8.14 0.11 12.33
C PHE A 79 -7.77 -0.18 13.79
N ALA A 80 -6.50 0.01 14.16
CA ALA A 80 -6.04 -0.05 15.53
C ALA A 80 -6.64 1.09 16.41
N ASN A 81 -6.55 0.97 17.73
CA ASN A 81 -7.03 2.00 18.64
C ASN A 81 -6.20 3.29 18.60
N ALA A 82 -4.94 3.20 18.22
CA ALA A 82 -4.06 4.34 17.98
C ALA A 82 -3.08 3.93 16.85
N GLY A 83 -2.63 4.89 16.06
CA GLY A 83 -1.73 4.61 14.93
C GLY A 83 -1.49 5.81 14.04
N ASN A 84 -0.92 5.52 12.89
CA ASN A 84 -0.69 6.46 11.79
C ASN A 84 -1.47 6.00 10.56
N GLY A 85 -1.86 6.90 9.71
CA GLY A 85 -2.59 6.61 8.49
C GLY A 85 -2.35 7.62 7.40
N ASN A 86 -3.00 7.38 6.27
CA ASN A 86 -2.94 8.23 5.09
C ASN A 86 -4.34 8.45 4.50
N ILE A 87 -4.64 9.67 4.10
CA ILE A 87 -5.84 10.05 3.36
C ILE A 87 -5.38 10.75 2.08
N ASP A 88 -5.46 10.06 0.93
CA ASP A 88 -5.09 10.60 -0.38
C ASP A 88 -3.71 11.28 -0.43
N GLY A 89 -2.71 10.67 0.21
CA GLY A 89 -1.34 11.20 0.29
C GLY A 89 -1.07 12.08 1.52
N ASP A 90 -2.07 12.51 2.27
CA ASP A 90 -1.92 13.30 3.49
C ASP A 90 -1.75 12.36 4.69
N SER A 91 -0.61 12.44 5.36
CA SER A 91 -0.27 11.57 6.51
C SER A 91 -0.80 12.14 7.80
N PHE A 92 -1.44 11.31 8.61
CA PHE A 92 -2.01 11.69 9.90
C PHE A 92 -1.77 10.64 10.98
N ALA A 93 -1.91 11.02 12.25
CA ALA A 93 -1.87 10.11 13.38
C ALA A 93 -3.14 10.28 14.26
N TRP A 94 -3.47 9.22 14.99
CA TRP A 94 -4.57 9.26 15.98
C TRP A 94 -4.17 8.56 17.27
N THR A 95 -4.78 8.96 18.38
CA THR A 95 -4.50 8.42 19.72
C THR A 95 -5.65 7.63 20.33
N GLY A 96 -6.81 7.61 19.69
CA GLY A 96 -7.98 6.86 20.15
C GLY A 96 -8.93 6.50 19.01
N LYS A 97 -9.72 5.45 19.23
CA LYS A 97 -10.76 5.01 18.30
C LYS A 97 -12.02 4.60 19.06
N SER A 98 -13.17 5.01 18.56
CA SER A 98 -14.48 4.55 19.03
C SER A 98 -15.32 4.14 17.82
N THR A 99 -15.61 2.86 17.69
CA THR A 99 -16.34 2.22 16.58
C THR A 99 -15.80 2.63 15.20
N HIS A 100 -16.25 3.76 14.66
CA HIS A 100 -15.87 4.28 13.35
C HIS A 100 -15.21 5.65 13.40
N THR A 101 -14.96 6.20 14.60
CA THR A 101 -14.36 7.53 14.76
C THR A 101 -12.94 7.39 15.30
N LEU A 102 -11.97 7.93 14.58
CA LEU A 102 -10.62 8.17 15.07
C LEU A 102 -10.61 9.49 15.83
N SER A 103 -9.96 9.54 16.97
CA SER A 103 -9.90 10.71 17.86
C SER A 103 -8.47 11.06 18.24
N GLY A 104 -8.25 12.32 18.68
CA GLY A 104 -6.92 12.83 18.92
C GLY A 104 -6.08 12.82 17.62
N VAL A 105 -6.74 13.17 16.51
CA VAL A 105 -6.12 13.21 15.18
C VAL A 105 -5.21 14.43 15.07
N THR A 106 -4.07 14.23 14.45
CA THR A 106 -3.08 15.27 14.11
C THR A 106 -2.48 14.99 12.73
N GLY A 107 -2.01 16.03 12.05
CA GLY A 107 -1.31 15.91 10.77
C GLY A 107 -2.18 16.14 9.54
N ILE A 108 -3.51 16.27 9.64
CA ILE A 108 -4.36 16.62 8.50
C ILE A 108 -4.00 18.03 8.00
N SER A 109 -3.42 18.10 6.82
CA SER A 109 -2.86 19.34 6.26
C SER A 109 -3.77 20.00 5.21
N VAL A 110 -4.69 19.24 4.60
CA VAL A 110 -5.63 19.71 3.58
C VAL A 110 -7.03 19.16 3.82
N ASP A 111 -8.02 19.76 3.16
CA ASP A 111 -9.42 19.30 3.22
C ASP A 111 -9.60 18.03 2.37
N HIS A 112 -10.35 17.08 2.90
CA HIS A 112 -10.67 15.83 2.21
C HIS A 112 -12.19 15.66 2.07
N ALA A 113 -12.62 15.28 0.87
CA ALA A 113 -14.03 15.02 0.58
C ALA A 113 -14.51 13.69 1.19
N SER A 114 -15.80 13.58 1.45
CA SER A 114 -16.43 12.32 1.81
C SER A 114 -16.18 11.25 0.72
N GLY A 115 -15.97 10.00 1.14
CA GLY A 115 -15.72 8.88 0.24
C GLY A 115 -14.25 8.69 -0.16
N VAL A 116 -13.35 9.61 0.19
CA VAL A 116 -11.90 9.45 -0.05
C VAL A 116 -11.37 8.26 0.75
N ALA A 117 -10.45 7.52 0.14
CA ALA A 117 -9.82 6.35 0.77
C ALA A 117 -8.96 6.74 1.97
N VAL A 118 -9.10 5.98 3.05
CA VAL A 118 -8.31 6.09 4.27
C VAL A 118 -7.60 4.77 4.49
N GLN A 119 -6.30 4.82 4.71
CA GLN A 119 -5.46 3.64 4.93
C GLN A 119 -4.70 3.78 6.26
N GLU A 120 -4.61 2.67 6.99
CA GLU A 120 -3.78 2.58 8.19
C GLU A 120 -2.32 2.33 7.80
N GLY A 121 -1.38 3.02 8.46
CA GLY A 121 0.07 2.92 8.23
C GLY A 121 0.62 4.09 7.43
N GLU A 122 1.69 4.68 7.94
CA GLU A 122 2.34 5.86 7.34
C GLU A 122 2.78 5.63 5.89
N PHE A 123 3.19 4.40 5.58
CA PHE A 123 3.72 4.02 4.26
C PHE A 123 2.81 3.06 3.49
N ALA A 124 1.56 2.86 3.94
CA ALA A 124 0.68 1.86 3.35
C ALA A 124 0.48 2.06 1.85
N HIS A 125 0.20 3.29 1.42
CA HIS A 125 0.04 3.62 0.00
C HIS A 125 1.34 3.38 -0.78
N VAL A 126 2.47 3.85 -0.27
CA VAL A 126 3.78 3.70 -0.93
C VAL A 126 4.18 2.23 -1.01
N LEU A 127 3.97 1.44 0.05
CA LEU A 127 4.22 0.01 0.05
C LEU A 127 3.33 -0.75 -0.92
N ARG A 128 2.07 -0.35 -1.05
CA ARG A 128 1.12 -0.91 -2.02
C ARG A 128 1.59 -0.68 -3.45
N GLU A 129 2.03 0.54 -3.78
CA GLU A 129 2.57 0.88 -5.09
C GLU A 129 3.87 0.10 -5.40
N ILE A 130 4.79 0.05 -4.45
CA ILE A 130 6.04 -0.71 -4.56
C ILE A 130 5.74 -2.21 -4.78
N CYS A 131 4.84 -2.77 -3.97
CA CYS A 131 4.44 -4.17 -4.10
C CYS A 131 3.80 -4.46 -5.46
N ALA A 132 2.94 -3.58 -5.96
CA ALA A 132 2.29 -3.73 -7.26
C ALA A 132 3.31 -3.69 -8.41
N ASP A 133 4.30 -2.81 -8.35
CA ASP A 133 5.37 -2.71 -9.35
C ASP A 133 6.24 -3.97 -9.35
N LEU A 134 6.72 -4.41 -8.19
CA LEU A 134 7.55 -5.60 -8.07
C LEU A 134 6.80 -6.87 -8.49
N ALA A 135 5.55 -7.03 -8.05
CA ALA A 135 4.73 -8.18 -8.43
C ALA A 135 4.41 -8.19 -9.94
N ALA A 136 4.14 -7.02 -10.55
CA ALA A 136 3.93 -6.94 -11.98
C ALA A 136 5.19 -7.32 -12.76
N ALA A 137 6.38 -6.90 -12.28
CA ALA A 137 7.65 -7.29 -12.87
C ALA A 137 7.87 -8.80 -12.82
N TYR A 138 7.64 -9.44 -11.66
CA TYR A 138 7.73 -10.89 -11.50
C TYR A 138 6.75 -11.66 -12.37
N TYR A 139 5.52 -11.16 -12.48
CA TYR A 139 4.53 -11.76 -13.38
C TYR A 139 5.01 -11.74 -14.83
N MET A 140 5.54 -10.62 -15.31
CA MET A 140 6.06 -10.49 -16.69
C MET A 140 7.25 -11.41 -16.96
N GLU A 141 8.13 -11.62 -15.98
CA GLU A 141 9.25 -12.55 -16.09
C GLU A 141 8.81 -14.00 -16.21
N ASP A 142 7.86 -14.41 -15.36
CA ASP A 142 7.36 -15.79 -15.32
C ASP A 142 6.51 -16.14 -16.56
N GLU A 143 5.93 -15.15 -17.25
CA GLU A 143 5.16 -15.37 -18.50
C GLU A 143 6.04 -15.57 -19.75
N GLY A 144 7.36 -15.41 -19.64
CA GLY A 144 8.28 -15.59 -20.77
C GLY A 144 7.97 -14.64 -21.93
N GLY A 145 7.89 -13.36 -21.61
CA GLY A 145 7.34 -12.34 -22.48
C GLY A 145 8.17 -12.04 -23.75
N THR A 146 7.56 -11.28 -24.64
CA THR A 146 8.23 -10.64 -25.77
C THR A 146 9.28 -9.65 -25.26
N ILE A 147 10.27 -9.30 -26.09
CA ILE A 147 11.33 -8.30 -25.77
C ILE A 147 10.75 -7.01 -25.15
N ASN A 148 9.53 -6.62 -25.52
CA ASN A 148 8.86 -5.43 -24.97
C ASN A 148 8.34 -5.65 -23.53
N SER A 149 7.88 -6.86 -23.20
CA SER A 149 7.44 -7.18 -21.84
C SER A 149 8.62 -7.35 -20.89
N GLU A 150 9.75 -7.86 -21.36
CA GLU A 150 11.00 -7.93 -20.57
C GLU A 150 11.51 -6.53 -20.21
N LYS A 151 11.52 -5.59 -21.15
CA LYS A 151 11.90 -4.19 -20.87
C LYS A 151 10.93 -3.51 -19.91
N ALA A 152 9.62 -3.70 -20.07
CA ALA A 152 8.62 -3.14 -19.18
C ALA A 152 8.73 -3.74 -17.77
N GLY A 153 8.96 -5.05 -17.65
CA GLY A 153 9.21 -5.72 -16.38
C GLY A 153 10.46 -5.20 -15.67
N ALA A 154 11.56 -5.01 -16.39
CA ALA A 154 12.79 -4.43 -15.87
C ALA A 154 12.57 -3.00 -15.34
N MET A 155 11.85 -2.15 -16.07
CA MET A 155 11.53 -0.79 -15.62
C MET A 155 10.68 -0.77 -14.34
N LEU A 156 9.69 -1.65 -14.24
CA LEU A 156 8.86 -1.79 -13.03
C LEU A 156 9.69 -2.27 -11.85
N ARG A 157 10.56 -3.25 -12.06
CA ARG A 157 11.47 -3.75 -11.03
C ARG A 157 12.41 -2.66 -10.53
N ASP A 158 13.06 -1.93 -11.42
CA ASP A 158 13.98 -0.84 -11.06
C ASP A 158 13.26 0.23 -10.26
N ARG A 159 12.06 0.65 -10.69
CA ARG A 159 11.25 1.63 -9.97
C ARG A 159 10.85 1.14 -8.58
N GLY A 160 10.32 -0.08 -8.49
CA GLY A 160 9.92 -0.70 -7.22
C GLY A 160 11.10 -0.83 -6.27
N THR A 161 12.25 -1.32 -6.74
CA THR A 161 13.46 -1.51 -5.93
C THR A 161 14.04 -0.19 -5.43
N VAL A 162 14.11 0.83 -6.30
CA VAL A 162 14.62 2.17 -5.91
C VAL A 162 13.73 2.79 -4.85
N ASN A 163 12.41 2.72 -5.03
CA ASN A 163 11.46 3.28 -4.08
C ASN A 163 11.47 2.51 -2.75
N LEU A 164 11.59 1.17 -2.80
CA LEU A 164 11.71 0.33 -1.62
C LEU A 164 12.96 0.67 -0.79
N LYS A 165 14.12 0.79 -1.43
CA LYS A 165 15.37 1.19 -0.77
C LYS A 165 15.27 2.57 -0.13
N ARG A 166 14.68 3.54 -0.82
CA ARG A 166 14.42 4.88 -0.26
C ARG A 166 13.53 4.79 0.97
N LEU A 167 12.45 4.04 0.92
CA LEU A 167 11.52 3.89 2.03
C LEU A 167 12.17 3.19 3.22
N ALA A 168 12.88 2.09 2.99
CA ALA A 168 13.60 1.36 4.03
C ALA A 168 14.72 2.19 4.67
N HIS A 169 15.37 3.08 3.91
CA HIS A 169 16.44 3.95 4.38
C HIS A 169 15.94 5.19 5.11
N LEU A 170 14.88 5.87 4.61
CA LEU A 170 14.38 7.15 5.15
C LEU A 170 13.89 7.06 6.61
N GLY A 171 13.53 5.88 7.08
CA GLY A 171 13.18 5.71 8.49
C GLY A 171 14.37 5.54 9.42
N SER A 172 15.60 5.64 8.94
CA SER A 172 16.83 5.62 9.75
C SER A 172 17.41 7.01 10.01
N VAL A 173 16.72 8.07 9.62
CA VAL A 173 17.13 9.45 9.90
C VAL A 173 16.33 9.94 11.11
N ASP A 174 16.82 9.58 12.31
CA ASP A 174 16.55 10.32 13.53
C ASP A 174 17.42 11.59 13.55
#